data_9cb37aaeceaaf6ddb71fd1a25fc8103c
#
_entry.id   9cb37aaeceaaf6ddb71fd1a25fc8103c
#
_cell.length_a   1.000
_cell.length_b   1.000
_cell.length_c   1.000
_cell.angle_alpha   90.00
_cell.angle_beta   90.00
_cell.angle_gamma   90.00
#
_symmetry.space_group_name_H-M   'P 1'
#
loop_
_entity.id
_entity.type
_entity.pdbx_description
1 polymer ?
#
loop_
_entity_poly.entity_id
_entity_poly.type
_entity_poly.pdbx_seq_one_letter_code
_entity_poly.pdbx_strand_id
1 'polypeptide(L)'
;VERSRGLGDVYKRQVSNPSPYMYLVNVPTEGFDATAFHIIGSSPESLVQVRDGDVTTFPIAGSRPRGETVEQDFAFERELVNDEKENSEHLMLVDLGRNDLGRVSKPGTVEVHDFRHVERYSAVMHLVSGVTGKLAAGKTAVDAFTATFPAGTLSGAPKPSALKIIDELEDTRRGVYGGTVGYFDFSGNTDQSIAIRTGLYKDGTVYVQAGGGIVADSDPEAEDLETRNKAAAVLRAVAAAETMKNAGEKQ
;
A
#
# COMPACT_ATOMS: atom_id res chain seq x y z
N VAL A 1 -2.03 24.21 -23.64
CA VAL A 1 -2.31 23.57 -22.34
C VAL A 1 -2.68 22.11 -22.58
N GLU A 2 -1.68 21.26 -22.71
CA GLU A 2 -1.87 19.81 -22.60
C GLU A 2 -2.10 19.46 -21.12
N ARG A 3 -3.27 19.80 -20.60
CA ARG A 3 -3.70 19.38 -19.28
C ARG A 3 -4.20 17.94 -19.34
N SER A 4 -3.37 17.04 -18.82
CA SER A 4 -3.78 15.90 -17.99
C SER A 4 -5.05 15.15 -18.44
N ARG A 5 -5.02 14.53 -19.61
CA ARG A 5 -6.01 13.48 -19.93
C ARG A 5 -5.92 12.30 -18.96
N GLY A 6 -4.78 12.11 -18.27
CA GLY A 6 -4.58 11.10 -17.24
C GLY A 6 -5.36 11.30 -15.93
N LEU A 7 -5.80 12.53 -15.59
CA LEU A 7 -6.66 12.78 -14.43
C LEU A 7 -8.03 12.09 -14.58
N GLY A 8 -8.56 11.97 -15.79
CA GLY A 8 -9.81 11.25 -16.06
C GLY A 8 -9.75 9.78 -15.66
N ASP A 9 -8.58 9.15 -15.78
CA ASP A 9 -8.40 7.73 -15.50
C ASP A 9 -8.26 7.47 -14.00
N VAL A 10 -7.63 8.37 -13.25
CA VAL A 10 -7.64 8.35 -11.79
C VAL A 10 -9.06 8.47 -11.26
N TYR A 11 -9.87 9.41 -11.80
CA TYR A 11 -11.27 9.55 -11.42
C TYR A 11 -12.13 8.34 -11.79
N LYS A 12 -11.92 7.69 -12.92
CA LYS A 12 -12.65 6.47 -13.30
C LYS A 12 -12.32 5.31 -12.37
N ARG A 13 -11.09 5.22 -11.89
CA ARG A 13 -10.70 4.20 -10.92
C ARG A 13 -11.29 4.46 -9.54
N GLN A 14 -11.47 5.73 -9.14
CA GLN A 14 -12.21 6.10 -7.93
C GLN A 14 -13.63 5.55 -7.92
N VAL A 15 -14.28 5.53 -9.08
CA VAL A 15 -15.66 5.00 -9.21
C VAL A 15 -15.67 3.47 -9.20
N SER A 16 -14.65 2.81 -9.77
CA SER A 16 -14.61 1.36 -9.87
C SER A 16 -13.97 0.66 -8.67
N ASN A 17 -13.01 1.29 -8.01
CA ASN A 17 -12.35 0.76 -6.80
C ASN A 17 -11.64 1.90 -6.04
N PRO A 18 -12.36 2.66 -5.21
CA PRO A 18 -11.78 3.76 -4.46
C PRO A 18 -10.73 3.24 -3.48
N SER A 19 -9.57 3.87 -3.48
CA SER A 19 -8.50 3.63 -2.51
C SER A 19 -8.28 4.88 -1.66
N PRO A 20 -7.88 4.76 -0.40
CA PRO A 20 -7.68 5.91 0.47
C PRO A 20 -6.56 6.84 -0.01
N TYR A 21 -5.60 6.33 -0.76
CA TYR A 21 -4.47 7.11 -1.27
C TYR A 21 -4.39 7.05 -2.78
N MET A 22 -4.76 8.15 -3.42
CA MET A 22 -4.62 8.28 -4.87
C MET A 22 -3.77 9.47 -5.20
N TYR A 23 -2.79 9.27 -6.08
CA TYR A 23 -1.80 10.27 -6.39
C TYR A 23 -1.36 10.24 -7.85
N LEU A 24 -1.00 11.43 -8.34
CA LEU A 24 -0.26 11.66 -9.57
C LEU A 24 0.90 12.60 -9.22
N VAL A 25 2.11 12.10 -9.31
CA VAL A 25 3.33 12.87 -9.03
C VAL A 25 4.13 13.01 -10.32
N ASN A 26 4.41 14.25 -10.69
CA ASN A 26 5.31 14.56 -11.80
C ASN A 26 6.70 14.80 -11.19
N VAL A 27 7.63 13.89 -11.48
CA VAL A 27 9.01 14.03 -11.01
C VAL A 27 9.78 14.83 -12.05
N PRO A 28 10.32 16.03 -11.69
CA PRO A 28 11.02 16.87 -12.63
C PRO A 28 12.39 16.31 -12.99
N THR A 29 12.96 16.79 -14.12
CA THR A 29 14.38 16.69 -14.43
C THR A 29 15.22 17.52 -13.44
N GLU A 30 16.53 17.32 -13.41
CA GLU A 30 17.43 18.07 -12.53
C GLU A 30 17.32 19.61 -12.70
N GLY A 31 17.03 20.07 -13.92
CA GLY A 31 16.85 21.50 -14.22
C GLY A 31 15.44 22.03 -13.92
N PHE A 32 14.50 21.22 -13.49
CA PHE A 32 13.08 21.53 -13.32
C PHE A 32 12.39 22.08 -14.57
N ASP A 33 12.96 21.86 -15.76
CA ASP A 33 12.51 22.35 -17.05
C ASP A 33 11.56 21.37 -17.77
N ALA A 34 11.54 20.11 -17.35
CA ALA A 34 10.70 19.05 -17.89
C ALA A 34 10.32 18.03 -16.81
N THR A 35 9.45 17.10 -17.18
CA THR A 35 9.12 15.94 -16.34
C THR A 35 9.98 14.75 -16.75
N ALA A 36 10.73 14.19 -15.81
CA ALA A 36 11.56 12.99 -16.03
C ALA A 36 10.70 11.73 -16.11
N PHE A 37 9.70 11.60 -15.22
CA PHE A 37 8.74 10.51 -15.19
C PHE A 37 7.53 10.86 -14.33
N HIS A 38 6.48 10.06 -14.43
CA HIS A 38 5.27 10.21 -13.62
C HIS A 38 5.07 8.99 -12.73
N ILE A 39 4.59 9.22 -11.52
CA ILE A 39 4.16 8.17 -10.59
C ILE A 39 2.64 8.28 -10.44
N ILE A 40 1.93 7.21 -10.77
CA ILE A 40 0.46 7.18 -10.79
C ILE A 40 0.02 6.01 -9.92
N GLY A 41 -0.61 6.30 -8.80
CA GLY A 41 -0.96 5.27 -7.83
C GLY A 41 -2.36 5.38 -7.27
N SER A 42 -2.85 4.22 -6.78
CA SER A 42 -4.07 4.08 -6.03
C SER A 42 -3.81 3.06 -4.94
N SER A 43 -3.07 3.50 -3.90
CA SER A 43 -2.66 2.63 -2.81
C SER A 43 -3.77 2.43 -1.78
N PRO A 44 -4.03 1.19 -1.37
CA PRO A 44 -4.98 0.90 -0.31
C PRO A 44 -4.39 1.02 1.10
N GLU A 45 -3.07 1.18 1.23
CA GLU A 45 -2.38 0.90 2.49
C GLU A 45 -1.56 2.09 2.99
N SER A 46 -1.79 2.46 4.25
CA SER A 46 -0.99 3.44 5.00
C SER A 46 0.27 2.79 5.53
N LEU A 47 1.41 3.48 5.45
CA LEU A 47 2.61 3.10 6.19
C LEU A 47 2.53 3.60 7.63
N VAL A 48 2.35 4.91 7.79
CA VAL A 48 2.30 5.57 9.09
C VAL A 48 1.60 6.93 8.98
N GLN A 49 0.86 7.27 10.01
CA GLN A 49 0.28 8.58 10.23
C GLN A 49 0.79 9.17 11.54
N VAL A 50 1.05 10.48 11.55
CA VAL A 50 1.26 11.24 12.78
C VAL A 50 0.30 12.43 12.77
N ARG A 51 -0.51 12.55 13.82
CA ARG A 51 -1.46 13.65 14.02
C ARG A 51 -1.36 14.15 15.44
N ASP A 52 -0.97 15.39 15.62
CA ASP A 52 -0.87 16.07 16.92
C ASP A 52 -0.06 15.25 17.97
N GLY A 53 0.99 14.55 17.49
CA GLY A 53 1.87 13.73 18.33
C GLY A 53 1.39 12.31 18.57
N ASP A 54 0.21 11.92 18.09
CA ASP A 54 -0.24 10.53 18.05
C ASP A 54 0.28 9.88 16.75
N VAL A 55 1.00 8.78 16.89
CA VAL A 55 1.53 7.98 15.79
C VAL A 55 0.70 6.72 15.63
N THR A 56 0.29 6.42 14.39
CA THR A 56 -0.60 5.28 14.09
C THR A 56 -0.12 4.52 12.86
N THR A 57 -0.23 3.20 12.90
CA THR A 57 -0.13 2.33 11.73
C THR A 57 -1.31 1.36 11.72
N PHE A 58 -1.67 0.90 10.51
CA PHE A 58 -2.83 0.04 10.29
C PHE A 58 -2.37 -1.26 9.63
N PRO A 59 -1.94 -2.28 10.40
CA PRO A 59 -1.66 -3.60 9.86
C PRO A 59 -2.89 -4.18 9.17
N ILE A 60 -2.72 -4.55 7.90
CA ILE A 60 -3.74 -5.17 7.07
C ILE A 60 -3.19 -6.49 6.56
N ALA A 61 -3.91 -7.58 6.80
CA ALA A 61 -3.61 -8.89 6.24
C ALA A 61 -4.90 -9.63 5.93
N GLY A 62 -4.79 -10.62 5.08
CA GLY A 62 -5.93 -11.39 4.65
C GLY A 62 -6.88 -10.64 3.71
N SER A 63 -7.37 -11.34 2.71
CA SER A 63 -8.31 -10.78 1.74
C SER A 63 -9.33 -11.81 1.32
N ARG A 64 -10.57 -11.38 1.22
CA ARG A 64 -11.64 -12.14 0.54
C ARG A 64 -12.41 -11.22 -0.38
N PRO A 65 -12.95 -11.72 -1.50
CA PRO A 65 -13.81 -10.93 -2.36
C PRO A 65 -15.10 -10.57 -1.62
N ARG A 66 -15.82 -9.59 -2.15
CA ARG A 66 -17.20 -9.30 -1.72
C ARG A 66 -18.13 -10.36 -2.29
N GLY A 67 -19.11 -10.74 -1.51
CA GLY A 67 -20.18 -11.65 -1.95
C GLY A 67 -21.14 -10.96 -2.92
N GLU A 68 -21.72 -11.72 -3.86
CA GLU A 68 -22.79 -11.25 -4.72
C GLU A 68 -24.11 -11.12 -3.95
N THR A 69 -24.26 -11.87 -2.87
CA THR A 69 -25.38 -11.78 -1.92
C THR A 69 -24.86 -11.51 -0.50
N VAL A 70 -25.77 -11.05 0.36
CA VAL A 70 -25.44 -10.81 1.79
C VAL A 70 -24.98 -12.09 2.48
N GLU A 71 -25.59 -13.21 2.16
CA GLU A 71 -25.25 -14.52 2.72
C GLU A 71 -23.85 -14.98 2.30
N GLN A 72 -23.48 -14.76 1.04
CA GLN A 72 -22.12 -15.03 0.54
C GLN A 72 -21.09 -14.09 1.19
N ASP A 73 -21.40 -12.81 1.35
CA ASP A 73 -20.52 -11.83 1.99
C ASP A 73 -20.21 -12.26 3.43
N PHE A 74 -21.22 -12.69 4.19
CA PHE A 74 -21.01 -13.24 5.53
C PHE A 74 -20.27 -14.59 5.55
N ALA A 75 -20.43 -15.41 4.49
CA ALA A 75 -19.68 -16.65 4.39
C ALA A 75 -18.17 -16.37 4.19
N PHE A 76 -17.82 -15.45 3.29
CA PHE A 76 -16.43 -15.03 3.07
C PHE A 76 -15.81 -14.36 4.29
N GLU A 77 -16.60 -13.56 5.02
CA GLU A 77 -16.14 -13.00 6.30
C GLU A 77 -15.80 -14.09 7.31
N ARG A 78 -16.69 -15.07 7.51
CA ARG A 78 -16.42 -16.17 8.43
C ARG A 78 -15.20 -17.00 8.02
N GLU A 79 -15.03 -17.22 6.73
CA GLU A 79 -13.85 -17.89 6.18
C GLU A 79 -12.59 -17.09 6.51
N LEU A 80 -12.58 -15.78 6.23
CA LEU A 80 -11.44 -14.90 6.51
C LEU A 80 -11.07 -14.89 8.00
N VAL A 81 -12.05 -14.73 8.88
CA VAL A 81 -11.83 -14.65 10.33
C VAL A 81 -11.29 -15.98 10.92
N ASN A 82 -11.66 -17.12 10.32
CA ASN A 82 -11.25 -18.43 10.79
C ASN A 82 -10.02 -19.00 10.05
N ASP A 83 -9.47 -18.30 9.08
CA ASP A 83 -8.28 -18.72 8.36
C ASP A 83 -7.04 -18.61 9.25
N GLU A 84 -6.42 -19.74 9.59
CA GLU A 84 -5.27 -19.79 10.49
C GLU A 84 -4.03 -19.11 9.92
N LYS A 85 -3.79 -19.24 8.60
CA LYS A 85 -2.67 -18.61 7.91
C LYS A 85 -2.80 -17.09 7.96
N GLU A 86 -3.96 -16.56 7.53
CA GLU A 86 -4.23 -15.13 7.52
C GLU A 86 -4.17 -14.51 8.93
N ASN A 87 -4.67 -15.22 9.91
CA ASN A 87 -4.60 -14.81 11.31
C ASN A 87 -3.17 -14.74 11.84
N SER A 88 -2.34 -15.72 11.49
CA SER A 88 -0.94 -15.77 11.90
C SER A 88 -0.13 -14.65 11.25
N GLU A 89 -0.35 -14.40 9.96
CA GLU A 89 0.27 -13.28 9.22
C GLU A 89 -0.17 -11.93 9.82
N HIS A 90 -1.46 -11.76 10.08
CA HIS A 90 -1.98 -10.54 10.68
C HIS A 90 -1.36 -10.27 12.07
N LEU A 91 -1.27 -11.30 12.92
CA LEU A 91 -0.64 -11.17 14.23
C LEU A 91 0.84 -10.75 14.12
N MET A 92 1.57 -11.34 13.17
CA MET A 92 2.96 -10.98 12.88
C MET A 92 3.08 -9.50 12.48
N LEU A 93 2.20 -9.00 11.62
CA LEU A 93 2.20 -7.60 11.19
C LEU A 93 1.81 -6.64 12.32
N VAL A 94 0.88 -7.03 13.20
CA VAL A 94 0.52 -6.24 14.40
C VAL A 94 1.71 -6.15 15.36
N ASP A 95 2.41 -7.25 15.62
CA ASP A 95 3.61 -7.24 16.47
C ASP A 95 4.74 -6.43 15.85
N LEU A 96 4.92 -6.50 14.54
CA LEU A 96 5.88 -5.66 13.83
C LEU A 96 5.53 -4.17 13.99
N GLY A 97 4.26 -3.78 13.81
CA GLY A 97 3.78 -2.42 14.00
C GLY A 97 4.01 -1.94 15.45
N ARG A 98 3.73 -2.78 16.45
CA ARG A 98 4.02 -2.48 17.85
C ARG A 98 5.51 -2.24 18.11
N ASN A 99 6.36 -3.09 17.55
CA ASN A 99 7.82 -2.93 17.65
C ASN A 99 8.30 -1.64 16.98
N ASP A 100 7.83 -1.34 15.77
CA ASP A 100 8.21 -0.14 15.03
C ASP A 100 7.79 1.13 15.79
N LEU A 101 6.54 1.22 16.23
CA LEU A 101 6.05 2.36 17.00
C LEU A 101 6.69 2.45 18.39
N GLY A 102 7.03 1.31 19.01
CA GLY A 102 7.73 1.27 20.30
C GLY A 102 9.07 1.99 20.31
N ARG A 103 9.74 2.10 19.16
CA ARG A 103 11.04 2.79 18.99
C ARG A 103 10.94 4.31 19.05
N VAL A 104 9.76 4.87 18.82
CA VAL A 104 9.53 6.32 18.74
C VAL A 104 8.48 6.83 19.71
N SER A 105 7.75 5.94 20.37
CA SER A 105 6.67 6.29 21.30
C SER A 105 7.16 6.39 22.72
N LYS A 106 6.42 7.14 23.55
CA LYS A 106 6.60 7.15 25.01
C LYS A 106 6.38 5.73 25.54
N PRO A 107 7.22 5.24 26.46
CA PRO A 107 7.02 3.94 27.08
C PRO A 107 5.60 3.78 27.66
N GLY A 108 4.97 2.63 27.40
CA GLY A 108 3.63 2.30 27.89
C GLY A 108 2.46 2.96 27.15
N THR A 109 2.72 3.66 26.01
CA THR A 109 1.65 4.30 25.22
C THR A 109 1.32 3.56 23.93
N VAL A 110 2.06 2.49 23.60
CA VAL A 110 1.75 1.71 22.40
C VAL A 110 0.60 0.75 22.72
N GLU A 111 -0.50 0.94 22.02
CA GLU A 111 -1.74 0.18 22.20
C GLU A 111 -2.21 -0.39 20.87
N VAL A 112 -2.84 -1.57 20.94
CA VAL A 112 -3.55 -2.19 19.81
C VAL A 112 -5.03 -1.98 20.02
N HIS A 113 -5.70 -1.43 19.03
CA HIS A 113 -7.16 -1.25 19.05
C HIS A 113 -7.78 -1.88 17.80
N ASP A 114 -9.07 -2.12 17.84
CA ASP A 114 -9.82 -2.73 16.73
C ASP A 114 -9.15 -4.01 16.21
N PHE A 115 -8.62 -4.83 17.13
CA PHE A 115 -7.83 -6.00 16.79
C PHE A 115 -8.63 -6.99 15.94
N ARG A 116 -8.12 -7.26 14.72
CA ARG A 116 -8.67 -8.22 13.76
C ARG A 116 -10.13 -7.94 13.38
N HIS A 117 -10.51 -6.68 13.22
CA HIS A 117 -11.84 -6.39 12.67
C HIS A 117 -11.85 -6.55 11.15
N VAL A 118 -13.01 -6.90 10.62
CA VAL A 118 -13.19 -7.02 9.17
C VAL A 118 -13.62 -5.68 8.60
N GLU A 119 -12.78 -5.10 7.78
CA GLU A 119 -13.11 -3.89 7.03
C GLU A 119 -13.55 -4.25 5.60
N ARG A 120 -14.70 -3.72 5.20
CA ARG A 120 -15.32 -4.00 3.90
C ARG A 120 -15.15 -2.83 2.95
N TYR A 121 -14.47 -3.10 1.86
CA TYR A 121 -14.34 -2.18 0.73
C TYR A 121 -15.30 -2.58 -0.39
N SER A 122 -15.35 -1.82 -1.48
CA SER A 122 -16.26 -2.07 -2.60
C SER A 122 -16.07 -3.44 -3.26
N ALA A 123 -14.84 -3.91 -3.38
CA ALA A 123 -14.50 -5.13 -4.12
C ALA A 123 -13.92 -6.26 -3.23
N VAL A 124 -13.43 -5.92 -2.04
CA VAL A 124 -12.74 -6.85 -1.14
C VAL A 124 -13.05 -6.52 0.32
N MET A 125 -12.80 -7.48 1.19
CA MET A 125 -12.75 -7.28 2.63
C MET A 125 -11.38 -7.73 3.17
N HIS A 126 -10.91 -7.09 4.24
CA HIS A 126 -9.63 -7.36 4.87
C HIS A 126 -9.75 -7.48 6.39
N LEU A 127 -8.80 -8.19 7.01
CA LEU A 127 -8.54 -8.08 8.45
C LEU A 127 -7.66 -6.85 8.70
N VAL A 128 -8.12 -5.98 9.58
CA VAL A 128 -7.44 -4.73 9.93
C VAL A 128 -7.31 -4.62 11.44
N SER A 129 -6.21 -4.04 11.88
CA SER A 129 -6.02 -3.61 13.28
C SER A 129 -5.41 -2.22 13.30
N GLY A 130 -5.65 -1.47 14.37
CA GLY A 130 -4.94 -0.23 14.64
C GLY A 130 -3.85 -0.42 15.68
N VAL A 131 -2.68 0.14 15.45
CA VAL A 131 -1.62 0.26 16.47
C VAL A 131 -1.29 1.74 16.62
N THR A 132 -1.46 2.26 17.82
CA THR A 132 -1.21 3.68 18.12
C THR A 132 -0.16 3.82 19.22
N GLY A 133 0.48 5.00 19.23
CA GLY A 133 1.37 5.40 20.32
C GLY A 133 1.48 6.91 20.37
N LYS A 134 2.03 7.46 21.44
CA LYS A 134 2.34 8.89 21.56
C LYS A 134 3.81 9.11 21.34
N LEU A 135 4.19 10.00 20.43
CA LEU A 135 5.58 10.33 20.17
C LEU A 135 6.31 10.70 21.47
N ALA A 136 7.50 10.13 21.65
CA ALA A 136 8.37 10.47 22.77
C ALA A 136 8.92 11.90 22.63
N ALA A 137 9.33 12.50 23.74
CA ALA A 137 9.93 13.84 23.72
C ALA A 137 11.14 13.90 22.78
N GLY A 138 11.18 14.90 21.92
CA GLY A 138 12.24 15.09 20.92
C GLY A 138 12.11 14.21 19.67
N LYS A 139 11.09 13.37 19.56
CA LYS A 139 10.75 12.60 18.35
C LYS A 139 9.79 13.39 17.45
N THR A 140 9.95 13.21 16.16
CA THR A 140 9.22 13.91 15.10
C THR A 140 8.49 12.92 14.19
N ALA A 141 7.67 13.43 13.29
CA ALA A 141 7.06 12.65 12.22
C ALA A 141 8.10 11.95 11.32
N VAL A 142 9.29 12.57 11.14
CA VAL A 142 10.38 11.95 10.37
C VAL A 142 10.98 10.75 11.12
N ASP A 143 11.09 10.82 12.46
CA ASP A 143 11.51 9.67 13.26
C ASP A 143 10.49 8.54 13.16
N ALA A 144 9.18 8.85 13.21
CA ALA A 144 8.11 7.86 13.04
C ALA A 144 8.18 7.18 11.68
N PHE A 145 8.35 7.95 10.61
CA PHE A 145 8.57 7.44 9.26
C PHE A 145 9.79 6.52 9.20
N THR A 146 10.94 6.95 9.72
CA THR A 146 12.18 6.17 9.71
C THR A 146 12.07 4.87 10.51
N ALA A 147 11.28 4.86 11.58
CA ALA A 147 11.05 3.67 12.40
C ALA A 147 10.16 2.64 11.71
N THR A 148 9.18 3.09 10.92
CA THR A 148 8.22 2.21 10.24
C THR A 148 8.66 1.76 8.85
N PHE A 149 9.53 2.53 8.17
CA PHE A 149 10.04 2.19 6.85
C PHE A 149 11.18 1.15 6.91
N PRO A 150 11.26 0.20 5.95
CA PRO A 150 10.25 -0.12 4.94
C PRO A 150 9.03 -0.83 5.54
N ALA A 151 7.91 -0.81 4.79
CA ALA A 151 6.69 -1.49 5.21
C ALA A 151 6.93 -3.00 5.40
N GLY A 152 6.40 -3.55 6.49
CA GLY A 152 6.51 -4.99 6.77
C GLY A 152 5.84 -5.87 5.74
N THR A 153 4.70 -5.43 5.21
CA THR A 153 3.94 -6.09 4.14
C THR A 153 4.71 -6.18 2.81
N LEU A 154 5.74 -5.34 2.62
CA LEU A 154 6.59 -5.32 1.43
C LEU A 154 8.00 -5.87 1.66
N SER A 155 8.41 -6.03 2.89
CA SER A 155 9.74 -6.55 3.25
C SER A 155 9.66 -7.92 3.94
N GLY A 156 8.85 -8.04 4.96
CA GLY A 156 8.77 -9.21 5.82
C GLY A 156 9.30 -8.93 7.23
N ALA A 157 9.21 -9.94 8.09
CA ALA A 157 9.67 -9.89 9.47
C ALA A 157 10.60 -11.09 9.77
N PRO A 158 11.76 -10.87 10.45
CA PRO A 158 12.41 -9.59 10.80
C PRO A 158 12.94 -8.83 9.57
N LYS A 159 12.68 -7.52 9.49
CA LYS A 159 13.02 -6.67 8.33
C LYS A 159 14.47 -6.84 7.82
N PRO A 160 15.52 -6.82 8.66
CA PRO A 160 16.89 -6.94 8.15
C PRO A 160 17.18 -8.27 7.46
N SER A 161 16.61 -9.37 7.92
CA SER A 161 16.78 -10.70 7.30
C SER A 161 15.98 -10.80 6.01
N ALA A 162 14.75 -10.33 6.02
CA ALA A 162 13.88 -10.31 4.84
C ALA A 162 14.49 -9.48 3.70
N LEU A 163 15.02 -8.29 4.01
CA LEU A 163 15.67 -7.43 3.01
C LEU A 163 16.92 -8.06 2.39
N LYS A 164 17.70 -8.84 3.15
CA LYS A 164 18.82 -9.59 2.59
C LYS A 164 18.37 -10.65 1.59
N ILE A 165 17.33 -11.40 1.94
CA ILE A 165 16.74 -12.43 1.06
C ILE A 165 16.19 -11.78 -0.22
N ILE A 166 15.52 -10.64 -0.10
CA ILE A 166 15.01 -9.88 -1.25
C ILE A 166 16.16 -9.43 -2.16
N ASP A 167 17.23 -8.89 -1.58
CA ASP A 167 18.42 -8.44 -2.34
C ASP A 167 19.15 -9.59 -3.05
N GLU A 168 19.12 -10.79 -2.47
CA GLU A 168 19.71 -12.00 -3.06
C GLU A 168 18.86 -12.61 -4.17
N LEU A 169 17.53 -12.50 -4.10
CA LEU A 169 16.59 -13.21 -5.00
C LEU A 169 15.97 -12.34 -6.10
N GLU A 170 15.87 -11.03 -5.90
CA GLU A 170 15.28 -10.14 -6.91
C GLU A 170 16.37 -9.63 -7.88
N ASP A 171 16.27 -9.99 -9.16
CA ASP A 171 17.21 -9.57 -10.22
C ASP A 171 17.09 -8.08 -10.57
N THR A 172 15.99 -7.42 -10.20
CA THR A 172 15.71 -6.03 -10.53
C THR A 172 15.46 -5.20 -9.29
N ARG A 173 15.92 -3.95 -9.33
CA ARG A 173 15.64 -2.99 -8.25
C ARG A 173 14.17 -2.62 -8.22
N ARG A 174 13.60 -2.55 -7.03
CA ARG A 174 12.19 -2.18 -6.80
C ARG A 174 11.85 -0.74 -7.20
N GLY A 175 12.83 0.18 -7.15
CA GLY A 175 12.61 1.59 -7.48
C GLY A 175 11.52 2.22 -6.62
N VAL A 176 10.43 2.64 -7.25
CA VAL A 176 9.27 3.25 -6.57
C VAL A 176 8.44 2.23 -5.80
N TYR A 177 8.43 0.98 -6.25
CA TYR A 177 7.64 -0.08 -5.63
C TYR A 177 8.08 -0.35 -4.19
N GLY A 178 7.13 -0.35 -3.25
CA GLY A 178 7.41 -0.51 -1.83
C GLY A 178 8.02 0.73 -1.15
N GLY A 179 8.19 1.83 -1.89
CA GLY A 179 8.48 3.14 -1.33
C GLY A 179 7.24 3.78 -0.72
N THR A 180 7.25 5.11 -0.55
CA THR A 180 6.11 5.85 0.01
C THR A 180 5.75 7.07 -0.79
N VAL A 181 4.47 7.43 -0.73
CA VAL A 181 3.94 8.71 -1.21
C VAL A 181 3.08 9.31 -0.11
N GLY A 182 3.37 10.55 0.25
CA GLY A 182 2.66 11.24 1.31
C GLY A 182 3.19 12.66 1.51
N TYR A 183 2.96 13.21 2.67
CA TYR A 183 3.40 14.55 3.01
C TYR A 183 3.92 14.64 4.46
N PHE A 184 4.77 15.61 4.69
CA PHE A 184 5.09 16.14 6.01
C PHE A 184 4.62 17.58 6.03
N ASP A 185 3.81 17.96 7.02
CA ASP A 185 3.33 19.32 7.16
C ASP A 185 4.19 20.16 8.15
N PHE A 186 3.98 21.46 8.14
CA PHE A 186 4.71 22.38 9.02
C PHE A 186 4.23 22.34 10.47
N SER A 187 3.13 21.64 10.76
CA SER A 187 2.64 21.41 12.13
C SER A 187 3.27 20.16 12.77
N GLY A 188 4.10 19.42 12.02
CA GLY A 188 4.76 18.22 12.50
C GLY A 188 3.95 16.95 12.30
N ASN A 189 2.89 16.99 11.46
CA ASN A 189 2.10 15.84 11.09
C ASN A 189 2.62 15.19 9.80
N THR A 190 2.24 13.95 9.57
CA THR A 190 2.49 13.22 8.33
C THR A 190 1.39 12.20 8.07
N ASP A 191 1.16 11.94 6.80
CA ASP A 191 0.37 10.80 6.33
C ASP A 191 1.09 10.19 5.12
N GLN A 192 1.56 8.94 5.26
CA GLN A 192 2.40 8.26 4.29
C GLN A 192 1.71 6.96 3.84
N SER A 193 1.47 6.85 2.56
CA SER A 193 1.00 5.60 1.95
C SER A 193 2.16 4.77 1.41
N ILE A 194 1.98 3.46 1.33
CA ILE A 194 2.92 2.56 0.67
C ILE A 194 2.72 2.65 -0.84
N ALA A 195 3.81 2.76 -1.60
CA ALA A 195 3.74 2.82 -3.06
C ALA A 195 3.53 1.42 -3.67
N ILE A 196 2.28 0.97 -3.61
CA ILE A 196 1.76 -0.24 -4.25
C ILE A 196 0.57 0.10 -5.14
N ARG A 197 0.15 -0.80 -6.01
CA ARG A 197 -0.89 -0.52 -7.01
C ARG A 197 -0.56 0.73 -7.84
N THR A 198 0.72 0.87 -8.17
CA THR A 198 1.34 2.08 -8.70
C THR A 198 2.02 1.75 -10.02
N GLY A 199 1.84 2.61 -11.01
CA GLY A 199 2.57 2.60 -12.27
C GLY A 199 3.57 3.76 -12.32
N LEU A 200 4.77 3.48 -12.85
CA LEU A 200 5.74 4.49 -13.23
C LEU A 200 5.65 4.67 -14.75
N TYR A 201 5.27 5.85 -15.20
CA TYR A 201 5.22 6.18 -16.63
C TYR A 201 6.46 6.98 -17.05
N LYS A 202 7.21 6.43 -17.99
CA LYS A 202 8.41 7.04 -18.54
C LYS A 202 8.57 6.64 -20.02
N ASP A 203 8.89 7.60 -20.87
CA ASP A 203 9.23 7.38 -22.27
C ASP A 203 8.20 6.53 -23.04
N GLY A 204 6.90 6.79 -22.81
CA GLY A 204 5.81 6.07 -23.47
C GLY A 204 5.48 4.70 -22.85
N THR A 205 6.21 4.27 -21.82
CA THR A 205 6.04 2.97 -21.18
C THR A 205 5.57 3.11 -19.72
N VAL A 206 4.64 2.26 -19.32
CA VAL A 206 4.22 2.13 -17.91
C VAL A 206 4.85 0.87 -17.30
N TYR A 207 5.63 1.07 -16.26
CA TYR A 207 6.21 -0.01 -15.47
C TYR A 207 5.32 -0.27 -14.25
N VAL A 208 4.96 -1.54 -14.05
CA VAL A 208 4.12 -1.99 -12.92
C VAL A 208 4.83 -3.12 -12.21
N GLN A 209 4.96 -3.02 -10.89
CA GLN A 209 5.52 -4.06 -10.05
C GLN A 209 4.52 -4.48 -8.97
N ALA A 210 4.44 -5.76 -8.70
CA ALA A 210 3.63 -6.36 -7.65
C ALA A 210 4.36 -7.57 -7.08
N GLY A 211 3.97 -8.02 -5.89
CA GLY A 211 4.52 -9.20 -5.23
C GLY A 211 3.55 -9.75 -4.19
N GLY A 212 3.81 -10.96 -3.73
CA GLY A 212 3.12 -11.63 -2.63
C GLY A 212 4.05 -11.83 -1.43
N GLY A 213 3.47 -12.10 -0.26
CA GLY A 213 4.19 -12.52 0.92
C GLY A 213 4.47 -14.03 0.84
N ILE A 214 5.73 -14.43 0.97
CA ILE A 214 6.12 -15.84 0.90
C ILE A 214 6.44 -16.35 2.29
N VAL A 215 5.79 -17.42 2.69
CA VAL A 215 6.02 -18.17 3.93
C VAL A 215 6.27 -19.63 3.64
N ALA A 216 6.67 -20.42 4.66
CA ALA A 216 7.04 -21.83 4.48
C ALA A 216 5.90 -22.69 3.87
N ASP A 217 4.65 -22.34 4.15
CA ASP A 217 3.47 -23.06 3.70
C ASP A 217 2.84 -22.44 2.43
N SER A 218 3.51 -21.48 1.78
CA SER A 218 3.03 -20.86 0.55
C SER A 218 3.05 -21.88 -0.60
N ASP A 219 1.96 -21.89 -1.37
CA ASP A 219 1.89 -22.61 -2.64
C ASP A 219 2.38 -21.70 -3.78
N PRO A 220 3.43 -22.07 -4.53
CA PRO A 220 4.04 -21.20 -5.53
C PRO A 220 3.08 -20.75 -6.64
N GLU A 221 2.14 -21.61 -7.05
CA GLU A 221 1.19 -21.29 -8.12
C GLU A 221 0.13 -20.30 -7.63
N ALA A 222 -0.33 -20.47 -6.39
CA ALA A 222 -1.25 -19.54 -5.74
C ALA A 222 -0.62 -18.15 -5.55
N GLU A 223 0.64 -18.09 -5.11
CA GLU A 223 1.36 -16.82 -4.91
C GLU A 223 1.65 -16.08 -6.24
N ASP A 224 1.99 -16.81 -7.31
CA ASP A 224 2.14 -16.24 -8.65
C ASP A 224 0.80 -15.67 -9.14
N LEU A 225 -0.29 -16.42 -8.98
CA LEU A 225 -1.63 -15.95 -9.36
C LEU A 225 -2.04 -14.69 -8.57
N GLU A 226 -1.77 -14.65 -7.27
CA GLU A 226 -2.03 -13.49 -6.44
C GLU A 226 -1.23 -12.26 -6.92
N THR A 227 0.05 -12.43 -7.20
CA THR A 227 0.92 -11.37 -7.74
C THR A 227 0.39 -10.82 -9.06
N ARG A 228 -0.03 -11.69 -9.99
CA ARG A 228 -0.66 -11.30 -11.26
C ARG A 228 -1.97 -10.53 -11.04
N ASN A 229 -2.81 -10.98 -10.11
CA ASN A 229 -4.06 -10.31 -9.78
C ASN A 229 -3.81 -8.90 -9.18
N LYS A 230 -2.78 -8.75 -8.35
CA LYS A 230 -2.36 -7.44 -7.82
C LYS A 230 -1.92 -6.48 -8.92
N ALA A 231 -1.18 -6.94 -9.92
CA ALA A 231 -0.75 -6.13 -11.07
C ALA A 231 -1.90 -5.80 -12.03
N ALA A 232 -2.83 -6.73 -12.23
CA ALA A 232 -3.88 -6.66 -13.25
C ALA A 232 -4.76 -5.41 -13.15
N ALA A 233 -4.99 -4.88 -11.95
CA ALA A 233 -5.81 -3.69 -11.77
C ALA A 233 -5.16 -2.42 -12.36
N VAL A 234 -3.83 -2.29 -12.24
CA VAL A 234 -3.09 -1.17 -12.84
C VAL A 234 -3.01 -1.35 -14.34
N LEU A 235 -2.72 -2.57 -14.81
CA LEU A 235 -2.62 -2.86 -16.25
C LEU A 235 -3.95 -2.64 -16.97
N ARG A 236 -5.09 -3.01 -16.37
CA ARG A 236 -6.41 -2.68 -16.93
C ARG A 236 -6.67 -1.19 -17.03
N ALA A 237 -6.22 -0.40 -16.05
CA ALA A 237 -6.36 1.05 -16.11
C ALA A 237 -5.52 1.66 -17.25
N VAL A 238 -4.30 1.15 -17.48
CA VAL A 238 -3.46 1.56 -18.62
C VAL A 238 -4.13 1.23 -19.95
N ALA A 239 -4.62 0.00 -20.13
CA ALA A 239 -5.33 -0.40 -21.35
C ALA A 239 -6.59 0.46 -21.61
N ALA A 240 -7.33 0.82 -20.56
CA ALA A 240 -8.47 1.72 -20.67
C ALA A 240 -8.05 3.14 -21.13
N ALA A 241 -6.92 3.65 -20.60
CA ALA A 241 -6.39 4.95 -21.00
C ALA A 241 -5.98 4.99 -22.49
N GLU A 242 -5.38 3.94 -23.01
CA GLU A 242 -5.02 3.83 -24.43
C GLU A 242 -6.26 3.88 -25.35
N THR A 243 -7.36 3.22 -24.96
CA THR A 243 -8.60 3.26 -25.75
C THR A 243 -9.23 4.66 -25.80
N MET A 244 -9.08 5.44 -24.72
CA MET A 244 -9.59 6.81 -24.66
C MET A 244 -8.79 7.76 -25.57
N LYS A 245 -7.48 7.59 -25.67
CA LYS A 245 -6.63 8.36 -26.59
C LYS A 245 -7.08 8.17 -28.03
N ASN A 246 -7.30 6.93 -28.45
CA ASN A 246 -7.73 6.60 -29.82
C ASN A 246 -9.13 7.13 -30.16
N ALA A 247 -10.02 7.31 -29.18
CA ALA A 247 -11.35 7.88 -29.39
C ALA A 247 -11.31 9.41 -29.57
N GLY A 248 -10.32 10.10 -28.98
CA GLY A 248 -10.14 11.55 -29.11
C GLY A 248 -9.46 11.99 -30.40
N GLU A 249 -8.78 11.09 -31.11
CA GLU A 249 -8.11 11.36 -32.40
C GLU A 249 -9.06 11.21 -33.61
N LYS A 250 -10.30 10.73 -33.39
CA LYS A 250 -11.32 10.53 -34.44
C LYS A 250 -12.34 11.69 -34.53
N GLN A 251 -12.14 12.79 -33.83
CA GLN A 251 -12.89 14.04 -33.94
C GLN A 251 -11.98 15.16 -34.48
#